data_5a4b26045612bb7ef8732f2f1d9d875b
#
_entry.id   5a4b26045612bb7ef8732f2f1d9d875b
#
_cell.length_a   1.000
_cell.length_b   1.000
_cell.length_c   1.000
_cell.angle_alpha   90.00
_cell.angle_beta   90.00
_cell.angle_gamma   90.00
#
_symmetry.space_group_name_H-M   'P 1'
#
loop_
_entity.id
_entity.type
_entity.pdbx_description
1 polymer ?
#
loop_
_entity_poly.entity_id
_entity_poly.type
_entity_poly.pdbx_seq_one_letter_code
_entity_poly.pdbx_strand_id
1 'polypeptide(L)'
;MTDTDTTLHVAQTLGRPLRVDVIIAEGFVLVELSGVVEVLRMANRINPASLFDWTYRSVKGGYVSCGAGLGTLTEKLSEKPDADYVFIIGNSNSDHPDLSLGATISAYSYRKAKVLLLSEAASRFISEHPAGSGDHTTHWENRAVLQERGDPGGEGTYALAVDDGRIVTCAGMGATVDLMLGLVGNHMSAAAVMTTADILLHEKIRDFKTLQPFGGKRLTMTGDKELDQCIGMMQSHMEDPLPISELVERVGISSRSLERRFHRRLNTTPNTYYRELRLNWANNLLLNTTLTIREIGMACGFLNGFSSLYQSFFGVTPTVIRQNKKGAGLVR
;
A
#
# COMPACT_ATOMS: atom_id res chain seq x y z
N MET A 1 -32.36 -21.27 7.60
CA MET A 1 -31.86 -21.72 6.29
C MET A 1 -31.47 -20.47 5.58
N THR A 2 -30.24 -20.12 5.72
CA THR A 2 -29.71 -18.75 5.55
C THR A 2 -28.59 -18.81 4.52
N ASP A 3 -28.63 -17.91 3.62
CA ASP A 3 -27.67 -17.22 2.72
C ASP A 3 -26.24 -17.79 2.42
N THR A 4 -25.89 -18.94 2.88
CA THR A 4 -24.57 -19.55 2.64
C THR A 4 -24.48 -20.31 1.31
N ASP A 5 -25.59 -20.52 0.64
CA ASP A 5 -25.65 -21.32 -0.60
C ASP A 5 -25.47 -20.49 -1.88
N THR A 6 -25.53 -19.16 -1.78
CA THR A 6 -25.50 -18.29 -2.96
C THR A 6 -24.06 -18.01 -3.46
N THR A 7 -23.06 -18.13 -2.59
CA THR A 7 -21.66 -17.72 -2.89
C THR A 7 -20.84 -18.81 -3.59
N LEU A 8 -21.20 -20.07 -3.47
CA LEU A 8 -20.52 -21.19 -4.14
C LEU A 8 -20.83 -21.29 -5.65
N HIS A 9 -21.70 -20.42 -6.17
CA HIS A 9 -22.28 -20.61 -7.50
C HIS A 9 -21.60 -19.87 -8.64
N VAL A 10 -20.70 -18.89 -8.43
CA VAL A 10 -20.28 -18.03 -9.57
C VAL A 10 -19.36 -18.76 -10.55
N ALA A 11 -18.31 -19.44 -10.09
CA ALA A 11 -17.43 -20.20 -10.99
C ALA A 11 -18.12 -21.48 -11.52
N GLN A 12 -18.95 -22.12 -10.70
CA GLN A 12 -19.77 -23.28 -11.14
C GLN A 12 -20.87 -22.87 -12.12
N THR A 13 -21.39 -21.63 -12.02
CA THR A 13 -22.44 -21.10 -12.92
C THR A 13 -21.88 -20.68 -14.27
N LEU A 14 -20.60 -20.24 -14.35
CA LEU A 14 -19.98 -19.79 -15.59
C LEU A 14 -19.44 -20.95 -16.46
N GLY A 15 -19.26 -22.16 -15.92
CA GLY A 15 -18.68 -23.30 -16.65
C GLY A 15 -17.26 -23.09 -17.16
N ARG A 16 -16.58 -22.02 -16.73
CA ARG A 16 -15.19 -21.67 -17.04
C ARG A 16 -14.49 -21.01 -15.85
N PRO A 17 -13.16 -21.04 -15.78
CA PRO A 17 -12.41 -20.23 -14.82
C PRO A 17 -12.71 -18.73 -15.00
N LEU A 18 -12.63 -17.99 -13.89
CA LEU A 18 -12.69 -16.53 -13.88
C LEU A 18 -11.39 -15.99 -14.49
N ARG A 19 -11.55 -15.14 -15.49
CA ARG A 19 -10.41 -14.52 -16.20
C ARG A 19 -9.93 -13.30 -15.45
N VAL A 20 -8.63 -13.24 -15.25
CA VAL A 20 -7.94 -12.17 -14.52
C VAL A 20 -6.89 -11.54 -15.42
N ASP A 21 -7.00 -10.26 -15.71
CA ASP A 21 -5.91 -9.51 -16.33
C ASP A 21 -5.07 -8.83 -15.24
N VAL A 22 -3.76 -9.02 -15.28
CA VAL A 22 -2.80 -8.38 -14.37
C VAL A 22 -1.95 -7.40 -15.17
N ILE A 23 -2.23 -6.12 -15.04
CA ILE A 23 -1.55 -5.05 -15.77
C ILE A 23 -0.35 -4.56 -14.96
N ILE A 24 0.82 -4.56 -15.58
CA ILE A 24 2.07 -4.10 -15.00
C ILE A 24 2.74 -3.07 -15.92
N ALA A 25 3.48 -2.16 -15.31
CA ALA A 25 4.35 -1.20 -16.00
C ALA A 25 5.82 -1.43 -15.60
N GLU A 26 6.76 -0.89 -16.36
CA GLU A 26 8.18 -0.97 -16.03
C GLU A 26 8.44 -0.41 -14.62
N GLY A 27 9.18 -1.12 -13.79
CA GLY A 27 9.40 -0.78 -12.39
C GLY A 27 8.27 -1.22 -11.45
N PHE A 28 7.41 -2.14 -11.85
CA PHE A 28 6.29 -2.63 -11.04
C PHE A 28 6.70 -3.14 -9.65
N VAL A 29 5.77 -3.11 -8.70
CA VAL A 29 5.98 -3.56 -7.32
C VAL A 29 5.86 -5.08 -7.25
N LEU A 30 6.99 -5.77 -7.11
CA LEU A 30 7.06 -7.23 -7.14
C LEU A 30 6.22 -7.92 -6.07
N VAL A 31 6.20 -7.37 -4.85
CA VAL A 31 5.42 -7.96 -3.73
C VAL A 31 3.91 -7.91 -4.00
N GLU A 32 3.43 -6.91 -4.71
CA GLU A 32 2.03 -6.82 -5.11
C GLU A 32 1.69 -7.83 -6.20
N LEU A 33 2.52 -7.88 -7.26
CA LEU A 33 2.35 -8.88 -8.31
C LEU A 33 2.35 -10.30 -7.72
N SER A 34 3.32 -10.61 -6.87
CA SER A 34 3.40 -11.93 -6.23
C SER A 34 2.21 -12.19 -5.31
N GLY A 35 1.77 -11.19 -4.53
CA GLY A 35 0.61 -11.28 -3.67
C GLY A 35 -0.68 -11.61 -4.43
N VAL A 36 -0.90 -10.96 -5.58
CA VAL A 36 -2.03 -11.27 -6.45
C VAL A 36 -1.93 -12.71 -6.97
N VAL A 37 -0.82 -13.05 -7.62
CA VAL A 37 -0.70 -14.31 -8.36
C VAL A 37 -0.61 -15.51 -7.43
N GLU A 38 0.12 -15.42 -6.30
CA GLU A 38 0.26 -16.53 -5.38
C GLU A 38 -1.05 -16.89 -4.67
N VAL A 39 -1.89 -15.90 -4.33
CA VAL A 39 -3.21 -16.19 -3.78
C VAL A 39 -4.09 -16.88 -4.81
N LEU A 40 -4.12 -16.43 -6.08
CA LEU A 40 -4.86 -17.11 -7.15
C LEU A 40 -4.36 -18.55 -7.39
N ARG A 41 -3.03 -18.72 -7.39
CA ARG A 41 -2.40 -20.03 -7.57
C ARG A 41 -2.75 -20.99 -6.42
N MET A 42 -2.75 -20.51 -5.18
CA MET A 42 -3.14 -21.32 -4.02
C MET A 42 -4.62 -21.63 -4.04
N ALA A 43 -5.48 -20.68 -4.40
CA ALA A 43 -6.91 -20.91 -4.58
C ALA A 43 -7.17 -22.02 -5.61
N ASN A 44 -6.50 -21.99 -6.76
CA ASN A 44 -6.60 -23.06 -7.76
C ASN A 44 -6.08 -24.41 -7.25
N ARG A 45 -4.99 -24.40 -6.45
CA ARG A 45 -4.41 -25.64 -5.89
C ARG A 45 -5.33 -26.34 -4.91
N ILE A 46 -6.09 -25.57 -4.12
CA ILE A 46 -6.96 -26.09 -3.06
C ILE A 46 -8.28 -26.60 -3.63
N ASN A 47 -8.76 -26.00 -4.71
CA ASN A 47 -10.02 -26.38 -5.32
C ASN A 47 -9.88 -27.54 -6.30
N PRO A 48 -10.91 -28.41 -6.43
CA PRO A 48 -10.90 -29.54 -7.38
C PRO A 48 -10.78 -29.11 -8.84
N ALA A 49 -11.28 -27.92 -9.18
CA ALA A 49 -11.19 -27.31 -10.51
C ALA A 49 -10.50 -25.95 -10.42
N SER A 50 -9.82 -25.57 -11.49
CA SER A 50 -9.20 -24.23 -11.59
C SER A 50 -10.29 -23.17 -11.54
N LEU A 51 -10.20 -22.28 -10.54
CA LEU A 51 -11.14 -21.18 -10.36
C LEU A 51 -10.74 -19.93 -11.16
N PHE A 52 -9.44 -19.70 -11.34
CA PHE A 52 -8.89 -18.50 -11.93
C PHE A 52 -7.89 -18.85 -13.03
N ASP A 53 -7.95 -18.07 -14.10
CA ASP A 53 -6.98 -18.06 -15.19
C ASP A 53 -6.51 -16.61 -15.37
N TRP A 54 -5.19 -16.38 -15.44
CA TRP A 54 -4.67 -15.01 -15.49
C TRP A 54 -3.69 -14.78 -16.61
N THR A 55 -3.72 -13.56 -17.13
CA THR A 55 -2.85 -13.06 -18.18
C THR A 55 -2.12 -11.81 -17.72
N TYR A 56 -0.81 -11.77 -17.87
CA TYR A 56 -0.02 -10.56 -17.64
C TYR A 56 -0.12 -9.65 -18.84
N ARG A 57 -0.43 -8.36 -18.59
CA ARG A 57 -0.55 -7.37 -19.65
C ARG A 57 0.27 -6.13 -19.35
N SER A 58 0.72 -5.45 -20.40
CA SER A 58 1.30 -4.11 -20.33
C SER A 58 0.84 -3.27 -21.52
N VAL A 59 1.09 -1.97 -21.48
CA VAL A 59 0.66 -1.04 -22.55
C VAL A 59 1.17 -1.49 -23.92
N LYS A 60 2.43 -1.94 -23.99
CA LYS A 60 3.09 -2.31 -25.26
C LYS A 60 3.18 -3.82 -25.47
N GLY A 61 2.99 -4.63 -24.44
CA GLY A 61 3.39 -6.04 -24.43
C GLY A 61 4.90 -6.22 -24.34
N GLY A 62 5.34 -7.47 -24.36
CA GLY A 62 6.77 -7.82 -24.28
C GLY A 62 7.26 -7.99 -22.85
N TYR A 63 8.58 -7.97 -22.67
CA TYR A 63 9.20 -8.14 -21.36
C TYR A 63 9.12 -6.85 -20.55
N VAL A 64 8.66 -6.96 -19.31
CA VAL A 64 8.57 -5.87 -18.34
C VAL A 64 9.30 -6.26 -17.08
N SER A 65 10.16 -5.39 -16.55
CA SER A 65 10.97 -5.65 -15.36
C SER A 65 10.49 -4.83 -14.15
N CYS A 66 10.77 -5.35 -12.94
CA CYS A 66 10.57 -4.64 -11.69
C CYS A 66 11.87 -4.02 -11.18
N GLY A 67 11.77 -3.13 -10.20
CA GLY A 67 12.93 -2.49 -9.58
C GLY A 67 13.90 -3.45 -8.87
N ALA A 68 13.50 -4.70 -8.62
CA ALA A 68 14.35 -5.76 -8.05
C ALA A 68 15.12 -6.58 -9.10
N GLY A 69 15.07 -6.21 -10.39
CA GLY A 69 15.77 -6.89 -11.46
C GLY A 69 15.11 -8.18 -11.97
N LEU A 70 13.91 -8.48 -11.53
CA LEU A 70 13.08 -9.58 -12.05
C LEU A 70 12.08 -9.04 -13.05
N GLY A 71 11.55 -9.90 -13.91
CA GLY A 71 10.52 -9.48 -14.85
C GLY A 71 9.75 -10.65 -15.46
N THR A 72 8.73 -10.31 -16.25
CA THR A 72 7.87 -11.29 -16.91
C THR A 72 7.50 -10.82 -18.30
N LEU A 73 7.11 -11.77 -19.15
CA LEU A 73 6.53 -11.48 -20.46
C LEU A 73 5.06 -11.10 -20.29
N THR A 74 4.66 -10.09 -21.03
CA THR A 74 3.29 -9.57 -21.02
C THR A 74 2.69 -9.57 -22.42
N GLU A 75 1.40 -9.71 -22.51
CA GLU A 75 0.63 -9.39 -23.69
C GLU A 75 0.32 -7.89 -23.74
N LYS A 76 0.12 -7.35 -24.93
CA LYS A 76 -0.38 -5.98 -25.09
C LYS A 76 -1.78 -5.85 -24.53
N LEU A 77 -2.11 -4.66 -23.97
CA LEU A 77 -3.48 -4.33 -23.54
C LEU A 77 -4.48 -4.63 -24.66
N SER A 78 -5.57 -5.31 -24.31
CA SER A 78 -6.64 -5.63 -25.23
C SER A 78 -7.51 -4.41 -25.51
N GLU A 79 -7.82 -4.16 -26.77
CA GLU A 79 -8.82 -3.17 -27.17
C GLU A 79 -10.25 -3.58 -26.76
N LYS A 80 -10.47 -4.90 -26.61
CA LYS A 80 -11.75 -5.48 -26.20
C LYS A 80 -11.51 -6.41 -25.01
N PRO A 81 -11.30 -5.85 -23.80
CA PRO A 81 -11.01 -6.67 -22.63
C PRO A 81 -12.19 -7.62 -22.33
N ASP A 82 -11.85 -8.85 -21.93
CA ASP A 82 -12.82 -9.91 -21.62
C ASP A 82 -12.42 -10.64 -20.32
N ALA A 83 -11.98 -9.88 -19.33
CA ALA A 83 -11.65 -10.38 -18.00
C ALA A 83 -12.81 -10.08 -17.03
N ASP A 84 -12.95 -10.95 -16.02
CA ASP A 84 -13.88 -10.76 -14.92
C ASP A 84 -13.27 -9.82 -13.84
N TYR A 85 -11.94 -9.88 -13.69
CA TYR A 85 -11.14 -9.05 -12.79
C TYR A 85 -9.95 -8.44 -13.52
N VAL A 86 -9.60 -7.22 -13.19
CA VAL A 86 -8.35 -6.60 -13.63
C VAL A 86 -7.63 -5.98 -12.45
N PHE A 87 -6.36 -6.36 -12.27
CA PHE A 87 -5.46 -5.75 -11.30
C PHE A 87 -4.51 -4.82 -12.03
N ILE A 88 -4.34 -3.61 -11.53
CA ILE A 88 -3.30 -2.69 -11.97
C ILE A 88 -2.32 -2.57 -10.82
N ILE A 89 -1.14 -3.14 -11.02
CA ILE A 89 -0.07 -3.22 -10.01
C ILE A 89 0.59 -1.85 -9.87
N GLY A 90 0.96 -1.51 -8.64
CA GLY A 90 1.70 -0.31 -8.35
C GLY A 90 3.09 -0.28 -8.99
N ASN A 91 3.71 0.87 -8.95
CA ASN A 91 5.00 1.14 -9.55
C ASN A 91 5.83 2.00 -8.58
N SER A 92 7.14 2.03 -8.74
CA SER A 92 8.02 2.92 -7.95
C SER A 92 7.78 4.40 -8.20
N ASN A 93 6.95 4.76 -9.18
CA ASN A 93 6.64 6.13 -9.58
C ASN A 93 5.17 6.25 -9.99
N SER A 94 4.36 6.96 -9.18
CA SER A 94 2.94 7.22 -9.48
C SER A 94 2.72 8.06 -10.75
N ASP A 95 3.75 8.78 -11.21
CA ASP A 95 3.70 9.59 -12.43
C ASP A 95 4.16 8.81 -13.67
N HIS A 96 4.44 7.50 -13.55
CA HIS A 96 4.81 6.69 -14.70
C HIS A 96 3.71 6.75 -15.78
N PRO A 97 4.04 7.07 -17.06
CA PRO A 97 3.03 7.29 -18.09
C PRO A 97 2.15 6.06 -18.34
N ASP A 98 2.69 4.85 -18.19
CA ASP A 98 1.95 3.61 -18.39
C ASP A 98 0.94 3.30 -17.24
N LEU A 99 0.89 4.11 -16.19
CA LEU A 99 -0.17 4.09 -15.16
C LEU A 99 -1.36 5.01 -15.49
N SER A 100 -1.25 5.85 -16.51
CA SER A 100 -2.38 6.67 -17.01
C SER A 100 -3.31 5.80 -17.85
N LEU A 101 -4.17 5.03 -17.19
CA LEU A 101 -4.98 3.98 -17.79
C LEU A 101 -6.50 4.29 -17.76
N GLY A 102 -6.89 5.56 -17.68
CA GLY A 102 -8.30 5.96 -17.56
C GLY A 102 -9.22 5.33 -18.62
N ALA A 103 -8.82 5.33 -19.89
CA ALA A 103 -9.58 4.69 -20.96
C ALA A 103 -9.65 3.15 -20.78
N THR A 104 -8.56 2.52 -20.37
CA THR A 104 -8.50 1.08 -20.09
C THR A 104 -9.41 0.73 -18.92
N ILE A 105 -9.33 1.44 -17.80
CA ILE A 105 -10.19 1.27 -16.62
C ILE A 105 -11.66 1.39 -17.02
N SER A 106 -12.00 2.42 -17.81
CA SER A 106 -13.36 2.61 -18.33
C SER A 106 -13.83 1.44 -19.21
N ALA A 107 -12.96 0.91 -20.07
CA ALA A 107 -13.29 -0.22 -20.94
C ALA A 107 -13.58 -1.51 -20.14
N TYR A 108 -12.78 -1.82 -19.10
CA TYR A 108 -13.02 -2.95 -18.20
C TYR A 108 -14.32 -2.74 -17.39
N SER A 109 -14.51 -1.55 -16.82
CA SER A 109 -15.72 -1.22 -16.04
C SER A 109 -16.99 -1.29 -16.90
N TYR A 110 -16.95 -0.83 -18.16
CA TYR A 110 -18.08 -0.95 -19.09
C TYR A 110 -18.47 -2.41 -19.33
N ARG A 111 -17.49 -3.31 -19.34
CA ARG A 111 -17.70 -4.76 -19.48
C ARG A 111 -18.00 -5.48 -18.16
N LYS A 112 -18.25 -4.72 -17.10
CA LYS A 112 -18.56 -5.20 -15.74
C LYS A 112 -17.44 -5.97 -15.06
N ALA A 113 -16.20 -5.87 -15.55
CA ALA A 113 -15.05 -6.35 -14.82
C ALA A 113 -14.87 -5.55 -13.52
N LYS A 114 -14.48 -6.22 -12.45
CA LYS A 114 -14.05 -5.56 -11.20
C LYS A 114 -12.62 -5.06 -11.39
N VAL A 115 -12.41 -3.77 -11.21
CA VAL A 115 -11.09 -3.13 -11.36
C VAL A 115 -10.46 -2.93 -9.99
N LEU A 116 -9.23 -3.41 -9.81
CA LEU A 116 -8.48 -3.32 -8.56
C LEU A 116 -7.17 -2.57 -8.81
N LEU A 117 -7.01 -1.42 -8.15
CA LEU A 117 -5.88 -0.52 -8.29
C LEU A 117 -5.02 -0.59 -7.03
N LEU A 118 -3.73 -0.91 -7.17
CA LEU A 118 -2.82 -1.08 -6.05
C LEU A 118 -1.86 0.11 -5.95
N SER A 119 -1.60 0.57 -4.74
CA SER A 119 -0.64 1.63 -4.36
C SER A 119 -0.53 2.78 -5.37
N GLU A 120 0.56 2.90 -6.16
CA GLU A 120 0.78 4.00 -7.10
C GLU A 120 -0.24 4.03 -8.25
N ALA A 121 -0.78 2.87 -8.66
CA ALA A 121 -1.86 2.83 -9.65
C ALA A 121 -3.14 3.48 -9.09
N ALA A 122 -3.46 3.23 -7.81
CA ALA A 122 -4.54 3.92 -7.12
C ALA A 122 -4.25 5.42 -6.98
N SER A 123 -3.01 5.80 -6.62
CA SER A 123 -2.58 7.18 -6.53
C SER A 123 -2.74 7.93 -7.86
N ARG A 124 -2.34 7.30 -8.96
CA ARG A 124 -2.51 7.86 -10.31
C ARG A 124 -3.98 8.07 -10.65
N PHE A 125 -4.81 7.07 -10.40
CA PHE A 125 -6.25 7.16 -10.62
C PHE A 125 -6.87 8.31 -9.81
N ILE A 126 -6.57 8.43 -8.51
CA ILE A 126 -7.08 9.50 -7.64
C ILE A 126 -6.65 10.88 -8.19
N SER A 127 -5.40 11.04 -8.61
CA SER A 127 -4.90 12.31 -9.14
C SER A 127 -5.55 12.73 -10.46
N GLU A 128 -6.00 11.77 -11.28
CA GLU A 128 -6.69 12.02 -12.55
C GLU A 128 -8.19 12.25 -12.37
N HIS A 129 -8.74 11.93 -11.19
CA HIS A 129 -10.17 12.08 -10.86
C HIS A 129 -10.35 12.88 -9.55
N PRO A 130 -9.96 14.19 -9.55
CA PRO A 130 -10.05 14.99 -8.34
C PRO A 130 -11.49 15.23 -7.91
N ALA A 131 -11.72 15.25 -6.61
CA ALA A 131 -12.90 15.68 -5.85
C ALA A 131 -14.27 15.26 -6.41
N GLY A 132 -14.86 14.23 -5.85
CA GLY A 132 -16.24 13.79 -6.09
C GLY A 132 -16.40 12.34 -6.55
N SER A 133 -15.32 11.60 -6.70
CA SER A 133 -15.32 10.22 -7.17
C SER A 133 -15.51 9.15 -6.06
N GLY A 134 -15.88 9.54 -4.85
CA GLY A 134 -16.07 8.61 -3.73
C GLY A 134 -14.84 8.50 -2.82
N ASP A 135 -14.94 7.61 -1.83
CA ASP A 135 -13.82 7.29 -0.96
C ASP A 135 -12.81 6.41 -1.69
N HIS A 136 -11.53 6.79 -1.61
CA HIS A 136 -10.41 6.05 -2.20
C HIS A 136 -9.25 5.97 -1.24
N THR A 137 -8.43 4.94 -1.39
CA THR A 137 -7.17 4.78 -0.66
C THR A 137 -6.01 4.53 -1.61
N THR A 138 -4.82 4.85 -1.16
CA THR A 138 -3.54 4.49 -1.78
C THR A 138 -2.53 4.23 -0.68
N HIS A 139 -1.32 3.83 -1.02
CA HIS A 139 -0.24 3.70 -0.02
C HIS A 139 -0.02 5.04 0.71
N TRP A 140 0.14 4.99 2.03
CA TRP A 140 0.30 6.19 2.88
C TRP A 140 1.43 7.11 2.41
N GLU A 141 2.50 6.56 1.80
CA GLU A 141 3.62 7.34 1.24
C GLU A 141 3.19 8.28 0.11
N ASN A 142 2.19 7.90 -0.66
CA ASN A 142 1.69 8.70 -1.77
C ASN A 142 0.73 9.81 -1.30
N ARG A 143 0.26 9.75 -0.06
CA ARG A 143 -0.78 10.66 0.44
C ARG A 143 -0.34 12.10 0.46
N ALA A 144 0.90 12.37 0.88
CA ALA A 144 1.44 13.73 0.90
C ALA A 144 1.47 14.37 -0.51
N VAL A 145 1.81 13.58 -1.54
CA VAL A 145 1.80 14.04 -2.94
C VAL A 145 0.39 14.36 -3.41
N LEU A 146 -0.60 13.52 -3.06
CA LEU A 146 -1.99 13.77 -3.43
C LEU A 146 -2.54 15.02 -2.75
N GLN A 147 -2.20 15.26 -1.48
CA GLN A 147 -2.56 16.49 -0.76
C GLN A 147 -1.95 17.74 -1.40
N GLU A 148 -0.68 17.71 -1.82
CA GLU A 148 -0.05 18.80 -2.58
C GLU A 148 -0.79 19.08 -3.90
N ARG A 149 -1.40 18.05 -4.51
CA ARG A 149 -2.18 18.16 -5.76
C ARG A 149 -3.64 18.55 -5.52
N GLY A 150 -4.01 18.86 -4.27
CA GLY A 150 -5.34 19.36 -3.92
C GLY A 150 -6.38 18.27 -3.61
N ASP A 151 -5.98 17.00 -3.42
CA ASP A 151 -6.90 15.97 -2.95
C ASP A 151 -7.06 16.05 -1.41
N PRO A 152 -8.24 16.43 -0.90
CA PRO A 152 -8.47 16.57 0.54
C PRO A 152 -8.51 15.22 1.27
N GLY A 153 -8.72 14.12 0.53
CA GLY A 153 -9.01 12.81 1.10
C GLY A 153 -10.45 12.68 1.62
N GLY A 154 -10.85 11.47 1.95
CA GLY A 154 -12.13 11.08 2.54
C GLY A 154 -11.94 10.15 3.74
N GLU A 155 -13.02 9.58 4.26
CA GLU A 155 -12.97 8.65 5.40
C GLU A 155 -12.11 7.41 5.13
N GLY A 156 -12.09 6.92 3.87
CA GLY A 156 -11.32 5.77 3.43
C GLY A 156 -9.85 6.02 3.18
N THR A 157 -9.36 7.25 3.27
CA THR A 157 -8.02 7.68 2.80
C THR A 157 -6.85 6.83 3.32
N TYR A 158 -6.92 6.35 4.55
CA TYR A 158 -5.90 5.51 5.17
C TYR A 158 -6.32 4.06 5.40
N ALA A 159 -7.45 3.64 4.86
CA ALA A 159 -7.86 2.24 4.90
C ALA A 159 -6.90 1.34 4.09
N LEU A 160 -6.86 0.04 4.37
CA LEU A 160 -6.10 -0.91 3.56
C LEU A 160 -6.68 -1.04 2.15
N ALA A 161 -8.01 -1.04 2.03
CA ALA A 161 -8.69 -1.02 0.75
C ALA A 161 -10.04 -0.31 0.87
N VAL A 162 -10.51 0.26 -0.23
CA VAL A 162 -11.83 0.86 -0.38
C VAL A 162 -12.48 0.29 -1.63
N ASP A 163 -13.69 -0.22 -1.48
CA ASP A 163 -14.50 -0.78 -2.56
C ASP A 163 -15.72 0.11 -2.82
N ASP A 164 -15.76 0.78 -3.96
CA ASP A 164 -16.90 1.60 -4.38
C ASP A 164 -17.93 0.84 -5.22
N GLY A 165 -17.80 -0.47 -5.31
CA GLY A 165 -18.65 -1.37 -6.10
C GLY A 165 -18.06 -1.75 -7.47
N ARG A 166 -17.46 -0.85 -8.20
CA ARG A 166 -16.82 -1.13 -9.52
C ARG A 166 -15.30 -1.11 -9.45
N ILE A 167 -14.76 -0.15 -8.73
CA ILE A 167 -13.34 0.06 -8.56
C ILE A 167 -13.00 -0.20 -7.10
N VAL A 168 -11.94 -0.97 -6.90
CA VAL A 168 -11.33 -1.16 -5.58
C VAL A 168 -9.98 -0.47 -5.60
N THR A 169 -9.76 0.44 -4.69
CA THR A 169 -8.45 1.00 -4.45
C THR A 169 -7.83 0.34 -3.22
N CYS A 170 -6.55 0.06 -3.25
CA CYS A 170 -5.83 -0.65 -2.19
C CYS A 170 -4.48 0.02 -1.91
N ALA A 171 -4.10 0.02 -0.65
CA ALA A 171 -2.78 0.51 -0.22
C ALA A 171 -1.61 -0.27 -0.83
N GLY A 172 -1.87 -1.45 -1.37
CA GLY A 172 -0.83 -2.30 -1.95
C GLY A 172 0.07 -2.96 -0.90
N MET A 173 1.29 -3.35 -1.32
CA MET A 173 2.26 -4.01 -0.44
C MET A 173 1.65 -5.20 0.31
N GLY A 174 1.86 -5.27 1.64
CA GLY A 174 1.30 -6.33 2.48
C GLY A 174 -0.23 -6.35 2.58
N ALA A 175 -0.94 -5.28 2.19
CA ALA A 175 -2.40 -5.27 2.13
C ALA A 175 -2.94 -6.01 0.90
N THR A 176 -2.09 -6.27 -0.11
CA THR A 176 -2.48 -7.02 -1.31
C THR A 176 -2.96 -8.44 -0.97
N VAL A 177 -2.31 -9.11 -0.04
CA VAL A 177 -2.72 -10.47 0.39
C VAL A 177 -4.08 -10.45 1.07
N ASP A 178 -4.35 -9.46 1.94
CA ASP A 178 -5.68 -9.31 2.58
C ASP A 178 -6.77 -9.04 1.54
N LEU A 179 -6.50 -8.15 0.58
CA LEU A 179 -7.39 -7.85 -0.53
C LEU A 179 -7.72 -9.13 -1.33
N MET A 180 -6.69 -9.90 -1.66
CA MET A 180 -6.84 -11.11 -2.47
C MET A 180 -7.58 -12.22 -1.71
N LEU A 181 -7.28 -12.41 -0.42
CA LEU A 181 -8.01 -13.39 0.42
C LEU A 181 -9.50 -12.98 0.56
N GLY A 182 -9.79 -11.70 0.69
CA GLY A 182 -11.16 -11.18 0.64
C GLY A 182 -11.85 -11.44 -0.70
N LEU A 183 -11.14 -11.23 -1.82
CA LEU A 183 -11.66 -11.44 -3.16
C LEU A 183 -11.96 -12.93 -3.43
N VAL A 184 -11.00 -13.83 -3.17
CA VAL A 184 -11.20 -15.26 -3.40
C VAL A 184 -12.28 -15.85 -2.49
N GLY A 185 -12.53 -15.21 -1.33
CA GLY A 185 -13.62 -15.55 -0.43
C GLY A 185 -15.02 -15.44 -1.06
N ASN A 186 -15.17 -14.67 -2.14
CA ASN A 186 -16.42 -14.64 -2.91
C ASN A 186 -16.62 -15.89 -3.79
N HIS A 187 -15.60 -16.74 -3.93
CA HIS A 187 -15.59 -17.87 -4.87
C HIS A 187 -15.23 -19.21 -4.20
N MET A 188 -14.86 -19.17 -2.92
CA MET A 188 -14.42 -20.32 -2.13
C MET A 188 -15.15 -20.34 -0.79
N SER A 189 -15.19 -21.54 -0.17
CA SER A 189 -15.68 -21.64 1.20
C SER A 189 -14.73 -20.93 2.20
N ALA A 190 -15.27 -20.48 3.32
CA ALA A 190 -14.46 -19.86 4.37
C ALA A 190 -13.30 -20.77 4.83
N ALA A 191 -13.53 -22.09 4.91
CA ALA A 191 -12.48 -23.05 5.25
C ALA A 191 -11.36 -23.09 4.20
N ALA A 192 -11.69 -23.03 2.93
CA ALA A 192 -10.70 -22.99 1.85
C ALA A 192 -9.90 -21.66 1.84
N VAL A 193 -10.55 -20.54 2.14
CA VAL A 193 -9.85 -19.24 2.33
C VAL A 193 -8.86 -19.32 3.49
N MET A 194 -9.27 -19.88 4.64
CA MET A 194 -8.38 -20.05 5.78
C MET A 194 -7.20 -20.97 5.45
N THR A 195 -7.46 -22.08 4.75
CA THR A 195 -6.38 -22.97 4.28
C THR A 195 -5.41 -22.22 3.34
N THR A 196 -5.92 -21.34 2.46
CA THR A 196 -5.08 -20.50 1.60
C THR A 196 -4.21 -19.58 2.44
N ALA A 197 -4.78 -18.91 3.45
CA ALA A 197 -4.05 -18.04 4.34
C ALA A 197 -2.97 -18.78 5.13
N ASP A 198 -3.28 -19.96 5.66
CA ASP A 198 -2.34 -20.82 6.40
C ASP A 198 -1.14 -21.24 5.53
N ILE A 199 -1.38 -21.65 4.27
CA ILE A 199 -0.29 -21.99 3.33
C ILE A 199 0.61 -20.80 3.06
N LEU A 200 0.05 -19.60 2.98
CA LEU A 200 0.80 -18.37 2.78
C LEU A 200 1.42 -17.81 4.07
N LEU A 201 1.26 -18.51 5.21
CA LEU A 201 1.68 -18.07 6.54
C LEU A 201 1.13 -16.67 6.90
N HIS A 202 -0.09 -16.37 6.42
CA HIS A 202 -0.80 -15.12 6.67
C HIS A 202 -1.73 -15.31 7.88
N GLU A 203 -1.21 -15.07 9.07
CA GLU A 203 -1.87 -15.40 10.36
C GLU A 203 -3.21 -14.69 10.58
N LYS A 204 -3.41 -13.52 9.99
CA LYS A 204 -4.60 -12.71 10.21
C LYS A 204 -5.01 -11.98 8.93
N ILE A 205 -6.17 -12.32 8.42
CA ILE A 205 -6.83 -11.55 7.35
C ILE A 205 -7.39 -10.26 7.97
N ARG A 206 -6.89 -9.13 7.52
CA ARG A 206 -7.31 -7.81 8.01
C ARG A 206 -8.54 -7.33 7.24
N ASP A 207 -9.44 -6.64 7.94
CA ASP A 207 -10.57 -5.95 7.33
C ASP A 207 -10.07 -4.79 6.43
N PHE A 208 -10.75 -4.52 5.32
CA PHE A 208 -10.40 -3.44 4.39
C PHE A 208 -10.38 -2.06 5.06
N LYS A 209 -11.25 -1.85 6.05
CA LYS A 209 -11.31 -0.60 6.83
C LYS A 209 -10.18 -0.48 7.86
N THR A 210 -9.37 -1.52 8.06
CA THR A 210 -8.19 -1.43 8.93
C THR A 210 -7.28 -0.31 8.43
N LEU A 211 -6.87 0.57 9.33
CA LEU A 211 -6.04 1.71 8.97
C LEU A 211 -4.58 1.27 8.71
N GLN A 212 -3.98 1.89 7.74
CA GLN A 212 -2.55 1.75 7.45
C GLN A 212 -1.69 2.24 8.62
N PRO A 213 -0.46 1.74 8.79
CA PRO A 213 0.39 2.07 9.94
C PRO A 213 0.57 3.56 10.24
N PHE A 214 0.69 4.41 9.21
CA PHE A 214 0.86 5.86 9.37
C PHE A 214 -0.46 6.66 9.31
N GLY A 215 -1.57 6.01 8.97
CA GLY A 215 -2.89 6.65 8.87
C GLY A 215 -3.76 6.48 10.10
N GLY A 216 -3.30 5.82 11.15
CA GLY A 216 -4.14 5.55 12.31
C GLY A 216 -3.48 4.73 13.41
N LYS A 217 -4.27 4.30 14.36
CA LYS A 217 -3.82 3.55 15.54
C LYS A 217 -3.16 2.23 15.13
N ARG A 218 -1.84 2.19 15.19
CA ARG A 218 -1.09 0.95 15.02
C ARG A 218 -1.42 -0.03 16.14
N LEU A 219 -1.89 -1.21 15.79
CA LEU A 219 -2.05 -2.31 16.74
C LEU A 219 -0.67 -2.99 16.92
N THR A 220 -0.26 -3.12 18.17
CA THR A 220 0.83 -3.93 18.74
C THR A 220 1.95 -4.40 17.80
N MET A 221 3.09 -3.71 17.86
CA MET A 221 4.32 -4.17 17.16
C MET A 221 5.30 -4.88 18.09
N THR A 222 5.36 -4.46 19.35
CA THR A 222 6.38 -4.93 20.27
C THR A 222 5.88 -6.02 21.23
N GLY A 223 4.56 -6.21 21.29
CA GLY A 223 3.90 -7.06 22.27
C GLY A 223 3.91 -6.47 23.69
N ASP A 224 4.25 -5.20 23.82
CA ASP A 224 4.23 -4.43 25.08
C ASP A 224 3.25 -3.27 24.90
N LYS A 225 2.07 -3.37 25.51
CA LYS A 225 0.94 -2.46 25.31
C LYS A 225 1.29 -0.99 25.54
N GLU A 226 2.00 -0.71 26.62
CA GLU A 226 2.35 0.67 26.98
C GLU A 226 3.43 1.23 26.04
N LEU A 227 4.37 0.39 25.61
CA LEU A 227 5.36 0.77 24.61
C LEU A 227 4.69 1.05 23.26
N ASP A 228 3.77 0.18 22.83
CA ASP A 228 3.04 0.35 21.58
C ASP A 228 2.16 1.61 21.60
N GLN A 229 1.56 1.95 22.75
CA GLN A 229 0.83 3.22 22.91
C GLN A 229 1.73 4.44 22.78
N CYS A 230 2.93 4.42 23.40
CA CYS A 230 3.91 5.51 23.25
C CYS A 230 4.35 5.67 21.80
N ILE A 231 4.66 4.56 21.12
CA ILE A 231 5.05 4.59 19.70
C ILE A 231 3.91 5.14 18.83
N GLY A 232 2.67 4.74 19.08
CA GLY A 232 1.51 5.27 18.36
C GLY A 232 1.35 6.78 18.53
N MET A 233 1.56 7.30 19.73
CA MET A 233 1.55 8.75 19.98
C MET A 233 2.71 9.47 19.30
N MET A 234 3.93 8.89 19.29
CA MET A 234 5.06 9.44 18.55
C MET A 234 4.76 9.53 17.05
N GLN A 235 4.11 8.52 16.48
CA GLN A 235 3.73 8.48 15.07
C GLN A 235 2.65 9.51 14.70
N SER A 236 1.72 9.79 15.61
CA SER A 236 0.66 10.79 15.37
C SER A 236 1.09 12.24 15.64
N HIS A 237 2.29 12.45 16.22
CA HIS A 237 2.81 13.78 16.55
C HIS A 237 4.20 14.00 15.91
N MET A 238 4.26 13.87 14.59
CA MET A 238 5.52 14.00 13.85
C MET A 238 5.92 15.46 13.63
N GLU A 239 4.96 16.32 13.34
CA GLU A 239 5.13 17.75 13.08
C GLU A 239 5.33 18.53 14.39
N ASP A 240 4.52 18.23 15.40
CA ASP A 240 4.61 18.82 16.74
C ASP A 240 4.92 17.71 17.77
N PRO A 241 6.21 17.39 17.95
CA PRO A 241 6.61 16.23 18.73
C PRO A 241 6.34 16.44 20.21
N LEU A 242 5.59 15.52 20.82
CA LEU A 242 5.36 15.51 22.25
C LEU A 242 6.65 15.26 23.05
N PRO A 243 6.90 15.99 24.12
CA PRO A 243 7.99 15.67 25.06
C PRO A 243 7.81 14.25 25.62
N ILE A 244 8.92 13.57 25.92
CA ILE A 244 8.86 12.22 26.52
C ILE A 244 8.13 12.22 27.85
N SER A 245 8.25 13.32 28.63
CA SER A 245 7.51 13.52 29.91
C SER A 245 5.99 13.47 29.70
N GLU A 246 5.49 14.05 28.63
CA GLU A 246 4.07 14.03 28.29
C GLU A 246 3.60 12.65 27.79
N LEU A 247 4.42 11.99 27.00
CA LEU A 247 4.14 10.62 26.54
C LEU A 247 3.96 9.65 27.72
N VAL A 248 4.87 9.69 28.70
CA VAL A 248 4.81 8.79 29.87
C VAL A 248 3.63 9.14 30.77
N GLU A 249 3.31 10.42 30.93
CA GLU A 249 2.12 10.88 31.67
C GLU A 249 0.83 10.33 31.07
N ARG A 250 0.66 10.48 29.77
CA ARG A 250 -0.54 10.00 29.03
C ARG A 250 -0.70 8.48 29.09
N VAL A 251 0.39 7.74 29.15
CA VAL A 251 0.39 6.25 29.23
C VAL A 251 0.32 5.77 30.67
N GLY A 252 0.62 6.62 31.68
CA GLY A 252 0.61 6.26 33.08
C GLY A 252 1.82 5.43 33.54
N ILE A 253 2.99 5.64 32.92
CA ILE A 253 4.26 4.96 33.29
C ILE A 253 5.35 5.99 33.62
N SER A 254 6.44 5.54 34.29
CA SER A 254 7.58 6.42 34.53
C SER A 254 8.52 6.47 33.33
N SER A 255 9.30 7.56 33.18
CA SER A 255 10.32 7.71 32.15
C SER A 255 11.34 6.56 32.19
N ARG A 256 11.77 6.15 33.40
CA ARG A 256 12.67 5.00 33.60
C ARG A 256 12.05 3.68 33.09
N SER A 257 10.74 3.49 33.30
CA SER A 257 10.03 2.33 32.78
C SER A 257 10.00 2.32 31.26
N LEU A 258 9.72 3.48 30.62
CA LEU A 258 9.73 3.62 29.17
C LEU A 258 11.13 3.35 28.59
N GLU A 259 12.19 3.95 29.14
CA GLU A 259 13.58 3.70 28.71
C GLU A 259 13.94 2.22 28.77
N ARG A 260 13.62 1.54 29.88
CA ARG A 260 13.87 0.10 30.04
C ARG A 260 13.13 -0.73 28.99
N ARG A 261 11.89 -0.37 28.63
CA ARG A 261 11.08 -1.04 27.62
C ARG A 261 11.68 -0.83 26.22
N PHE A 262 12.04 0.40 25.87
CA PHE A 262 12.73 0.70 24.61
C PHE A 262 14.03 -0.07 24.48
N HIS A 263 14.89 -0.08 25.52
CA HIS A 263 16.12 -0.86 25.50
C HIS A 263 15.87 -2.35 25.33
N ARG A 264 14.93 -2.90 26.09
CA ARG A 264 14.67 -4.36 26.08
C ARG A 264 14.06 -4.83 24.78
N ARG A 265 13.17 -4.05 24.16
CA ARG A 265 12.41 -4.47 22.97
C ARG A 265 12.98 -3.98 21.66
N LEU A 266 13.60 -2.82 21.67
CA LEU A 266 14.03 -2.12 20.46
C LEU A 266 15.53 -1.76 20.46
N ASN A 267 16.26 -2.08 21.53
CA ASN A 267 17.69 -1.80 21.69
C ASN A 267 18.06 -0.32 21.41
N THR A 268 17.19 0.60 21.79
CA THR A 268 17.37 2.05 21.58
C THR A 268 16.77 2.85 22.75
N THR A 269 16.88 4.18 22.71
CA THR A 269 16.22 5.06 23.67
C THR A 269 14.96 5.70 23.06
N PRO A 270 13.97 6.14 23.88
CA PRO A 270 12.77 6.81 23.38
C PRO A 270 13.09 8.02 22.49
N ASN A 271 14.03 8.87 22.93
CA ASN A 271 14.43 10.07 22.17
C ASN A 271 15.10 9.75 20.84
N THR A 272 15.99 8.74 20.84
CA THR A 272 16.67 8.30 19.62
C THR A 272 15.65 7.74 18.63
N TYR A 273 14.80 6.82 19.08
CA TYR A 273 13.76 6.22 18.27
C TYR A 273 12.83 7.29 17.66
N TYR A 274 12.35 8.25 18.46
CA TYR A 274 11.45 9.29 17.98
C TYR A 274 12.12 10.21 16.95
N ARG A 275 13.38 10.54 17.16
CA ARG A 275 14.17 11.32 16.19
C ARG A 275 14.36 10.57 14.88
N GLU A 276 14.72 9.29 14.94
CA GLU A 276 14.90 8.44 13.76
C GLU A 276 13.59 8.24 12.99
N LEU A 277 12.49 8.05 13.70
CA LEU A 277 11.15 7.98 13.12
C LEU A 277 10.84 9.22 12.28
N ARG A 278 11.10 10.42 12.80
CA ARG A 278 10.89 11.69 12.10
C ARG A 278 11.87 11.91 10.96
N LEU A 279 13.12 11.47 11.08
CA LEU A 279 14.10 11.53 9.99
C LEU A 279 13.72 10.59 8.83
N ASN A 280 13.24 9.39 9.12
CA ASN A 280 12.72 8.47 8.11
C ASN A 280 11.50 9.04 7.39
N TRP A 281 10.60 9.69 8.12
CA TRP A 281 9.47 10.40 7.53
C TRP A 281 9.94 11.56 6.63
N ALA A 282 10.91 12.35 7.09
CA ALA A 282 11.51 13.42 6.28
C ALA A 282 12.15 12.89 4.99
N ASN A 283 12.83 11.73 5.05
CA ASN A 283 13.37 11.09 3.85
C ASN A 283 12.27 10.69 2.87
N ASN A 284 11.16 10.17 3.36
CA ASN A 284 10.00 9.87 2.55
C ASN A 284 9.45 11.13 1.84
N LEU A 285 9.26 12.23 2.57
CA LEU A 285 8.82 13.51 1.99
C LEU A 285 9.83 14.06 0.96
N LEU A 286 11.14 13.92 1.20
CA LEU A 286 12.18 14.30 0.23
C LEU A 286 12.06 13.52 -1.08
N LEU A 287 11.76 12.24 -1.00
CA LEU A 287 11.66 11.36 -2.15
C LEU A 287 10.33 11.50 -2.90
N ASN A 288 9.24 11.85 -2.23
CA ASN A 288 7.90 11.75 -2.81
C ASN A 288 7.18 13.09 -3.02
N THR A 289 7.66 14.20 -2.44
CA THR A 289 7.01 15.51 -2.52
C THR A 289 7.86 16.58 -3.22
N THR A 290 7.24 17.73 -3.50
CA THR A 290 7.92 18.93 -4.04
C THR A 290 8.29 19.91 -2.92
N LEU A 291 7.89 19.68 -1.68
CA LEU A 291 8.18 20.52 -0.52
C LEU A 291 9.66 20.89 -0.43
N THR A 292 9.96 22.10 -0.07
CA THR A 292 11.33 22.53 0.16
C THR A 292 11.95 21.78 1.35
N ILE A 293 13.27 21.71 1.41
CA ILE A 293 13.99 21.09 2.53
C ILE A 293 13.59 21.71 3.88
N ARG A 294 13.31 23.03 3.88
CA ARG A 294 12.86 23.76 5.07
C ARG A 294 11.45 23.32 5.48
N GLU A 295 10.50 23.25 4.55
CA GLU A 295 9.13 22.79 4.81
C GLU A 295 9.12 21.35 5.34
N ILE A 296 9.94 20.46 4.75
CA ILE A 296 10.08 19.09 5.22
C ILE A 296 10.63 19.06 6.66
N GLY A 297 11.64 19.88 6.96
CA GLY A 297 12.15 20.00 8.32
C GLY A 297 11.04 20.40 9.29
N MET A 298 10.23 21.38 8.94
CA MET A 298 9.09 21.85 9.75
C MET A 298 8.03 20.76 9.89
N ALA A 299 7.61 20.12 8.80
CA ALA A 299 6.62 19.04 8.80
C ALA A 299 7.05 17.79 9.60
N CYS A 300 8.34 17.68 9.92
CA CYS A 300 8.89 16.62 10.77
C CYS A 300 9.32 17.12 12.16
N GLY A 301 8.91 18.34 12.55
CA GLY A 301 9.20 18.94 13.86
C GLY A 301 10.68 19.30 14.07
N PHE A 302 11.42 19.54 13.00
CA PHE A 302 12.81 20.02 13.06
C PHE A 302 12.86 21.52 12.73
N LEU A 303 12.66 22.36 13.74
CA LEU A 303 12.70 23.81 13.56
C LEU A 303 14.07 24.32 13.12
N ASN A 304 15.16 23.70 13.62
CA ASN A 304 16.54 24.06 13.31
C ASN A 304 17.40 22.79 13.16
N GLY A 305 18.50 22.91 12.41
CA GLY A 305 19.53 21.87 12.33
C GLY A 305 19.13 20.61 11.55
N PHE A 306 17.99 20.62 10.84
CA PHE A 306 17.47 19.45 10.10
C PHE A 306 18.52 18.86 9.15
N SER A 307 19.15 19.68 8.31
CA SER A 307 20.09 19.17 7.29
C SER A 307 21.31 18.49 7.93
N SER A 308 21.81 19.01 9.04
CA SER A 308 22.94 18.43 9.76
C SER A 308 22.56 17.11 10.45
N LEU A 309 21.38 17.07 11.08
CA LEU A 309 20.84 15.84 11.69
C LEU A 309 20.58 14.77 10.64
N TYR A 310 19.99 15.15 9.51
CA TYR A 310 19.74 14.27 8.40
C TYR A 310 21.04 13.68 7.83
N GLN A 311 22.04 14.55 7.58
CA GLN A 311 23.36 14.11 7.11
C GLN A 311 24.06 13.18 8.10
N SER A 312 23.98 13.47 9.40
CA SER A 312 24.55 12.61 10.44
C SER A 312 23.90 11.22 10.47
N PHE A 313 22.62 11.13 10.14
CA PHE A 313 21.88 9.86 10.17
C PHE A 313 22.01 9.06 8.87
N PHE A 314 21.83 9.72 7.70
CA PHE A 314 21.84 9.05 6.40
C PHE A 314 23.20 9.10 5.67
N GLY A 315 24.20 9.79 6.21
CA GLY A 315 25.52 9.96 5.57
C GLY A 315 25.56 10.97 4.42
N VAL A 316 24.41 11.45 3.96
CA VAL A 316 24.27 12.39 2.82
C VAL A 316 23.30 13.52 3.16
N THR A 317 23.46 14.67 2.51
CA THR A 317 22.55 15.80 2.76
C THR A 317 21.20 15.63 2.06
N PRO A 318 20.13 16.24 2.59
CA PRO A 318 18.80 16.23 1.94
C PRO A 318 18.85 16.74 0.50
N THR A 319 19.72 17.73 0.21
CA THR A 319 19.91 18.30 -1.13
C THR A 319 20.41 17.27 -2.13
N VAL A 320 21.40 16.46 -1.74
CA VAL A 320 21.95 15.39 -2.60
C VAL A 320 20.89 14.34 -2.93
N ILE A 321 20.11 13.91 -1.95
CA ILE A 321 19.01 12.95 -2.17
C ILE A 321 18.02 13.51 -3.19
N ARG A 322 17.62 14.77 -3.04
CA ARG A 322 16.68 15.41 -3.97
C ARG A 322 17.24 15.58 -5.39
N GLN A 323 18.53 15.88 -5.53
CA GLN A 323 19.20 16.00 -6.83
C GLN A 323 19.31 14.66 -7.53
N ASN A 324 19.66 13.60 -6.80
CA ASN A 324 19.75 12.23 -7.33
C ASN A 324 18.40 11.75 -7.88
N LYS A 325 17.28 12.08 -7.20
CA LYS A 325 15.94 11.78 -7.71
C LYS A 325 15.67 12.51 -9.04
N LYS A 326 16.02 13.79 -9.14
CA LYS A 326 15.85 14.55 -10.38
C LYS A 326 16.73 14.01 -11.52
N GLY A 327 17.94 13.55 -11.21
CA GLY A 327 18.86 12.94 -12.17
C GLY A 327 18.44 11.53 -12.60
N ALA A 328 17.91 10.73 -11.71
CA ALA A 328 17.42 9.38 -12.03
C ALA A 328 16.15 9.39 -12.91
N GLY A 329 15.39 10.48 -12.90
CA GLY A 329 14.25 10.71 -13.82
C GLY A 329 14.67 11.09 -15.25
N LEU A 330 15.95 11.41 -15.48
CA LEU A 330 16.49 11.81 -16.80
C LEU A 330 17.32 10.71 -17.47
N VAL A 331 17.55 9.57 -16.82
CA VAL A 331 18.44 8.47 -17.28
C VAL A 331 17.72 7.11 -17.29
N ARG A 332 16.38 7.10 -17.46
CA ARG A 332 15.64 5.86 -17.75
C ARG A 332 14.60 6.05 -18.82
#